data_9957db41796c7a560f89d619762a6f7d
#
_entry.id   9957db41796c7a560f89d619762a6f7d
#
_cell.length_a   1.000
_cell.length_b   1.000
_cell.length_c   1.000
_cell.angle_alpha   90.00
_cell.angle_beta   90.00
_cell.angle_gamma   90.00
#
_symmetry.space_group_name_H-M   'P 1'
#
loop_
_entity.id
_entity.type
_entity.pdbx_description
1 polymer ?
#
loop_
_entity_poly.entity_id
_entity_poly.type
_entity_poly.pdbx_seq_one_letter_code
_entity_poly.pdbx_strand_id
1 'polypeptide(L)'
;MPKVFSDEQEHKIKTFINLALDFNKTHNIFSRESYNEVYENDILDCKPLINHIKKNESVLDLGSGGGFPGILLSITRPENKISLLENNNKKCYFLKKASHELNLKNIK
;
A
#
# COMPACT_ATOMS: atom_id res chain seq x y z
N MET A 1 10.08 -4.84 22.14
CA MET A 1 10.23 -5.14 20.70
C MET A 1 10.38 -3.87 19.92
N PRO A 2 11.40 -3.79 19.05
CA PRO A 2 11.48 -2.63 18.17
C PRO A 2 10.30 -2.60 17.22
N LYS A 3 9.78 -1.42 16.98
CA LYS A 3 8.69 -1.24 16.04
C LYS A 3 9.20 -1.38 14.61
N VAL A 4 8.47 -2.11 13.78
CA VAL A 4 8.78 -2.23 12.35
C VAL A 4 8.52 -0.91 11.64
N PHE A 5 7.45 -0.23 12.03
CA PHE A 5 7.03 1.04 11.44
C PHE A 5 6.82 2.09 12.54
N SER A 6 6.96 3.37 12.19
CA SER A 6 6.65 4.46 13.11
C SER A 6 5.15 4.51 13.42
N ASP A 7 4.78 5.26 14.46
CA ASP A 7 3.36 5.40 14.83
C ASP A 7 2.54 6.02 13.70
N GLU A 8 3.09 7.01 12.99
CA GLU A 8 2.43 7.62 11.85
C GLU A 8 2.26 6.62 10.71
N GLN A 9 3.30 5.84 10.42
CA GLN A 9 3.24 4.81 9.39
C GLN A 9 2.22 3.73 9.76
N GLU A 10 2.21 3.28 11.01
CA GLU A 10 1.23 2.29 11.48
C GLU A 10 -0.20 2.80 11.32
N HIS A 11 -0.44 4.07 11.64
CA HIS A 11 -1.76 4.67 11.47
C HIS A 11 -2.21 4.65 10.00
N LYS A 12 -1.32 5.05 9.10
CA LYS A 12 -1.62 5.04 7.66
C LYS A 12 -1.82 3.61 7.13
N ILE A 13 -1.01 2.67 7.59
CA ILE A 13 -1.15 1.25 7.22
C ILE A 13 -2.50 0.72 7.68
N LYS A 14 -2.90 1.01 8.91
CA LYS A 14 -4.20 0.60 9.44
C LYS A 14 -5.34 1.17 8.61
N THR A 15 -5.27 2.46 8.29
CA THR A 15 -6.29 3.12 7.47
C THR A 15 -6.37 2.47 6.10
N PHE A 16 -5.22 2.20 5.49
CA PHE A 16 -5.16 1.55 4.18
C PHE A 16 -5.78 0.15 4.21
N ILE A 17 -5.40 -0.68 5.19
CA ILE A 17 -5.93 -2.03 5.29
C ILE A 17 -7.45 -2.02 5.44
N ASN A 18 -7.98 -1.13 6.28
CA ASN A 18 -9.42 -1.02 6.50
C ASN A 18 -10.14 -0.56 5.23
N LEU A 19 -9.57 0.38 4.49
CA LEU A 19 -10.12 0.81 3.19
C LEU A 19 -10.13 -0.36 2.20
N ALA A 20 -9.04 -1.13 2.15
CA ALA A 20 -8.91 -2.25 1.23
C ALA A 20 -9.94 -3.35 1.56
N LEU A 21 -10.08 -3.70 2.82
CA LEU A 21 -11.04 -4.72 3.24
C LEU A 21 -12.47 -4.28 2.98
N ASP A 22 -12.79 -3.02 3.26
CA ASP A 22 -14.12 -2.48 3.02
C ASP A 22 -14.46 -2.49 1.53
N PHE A 23 -13.54 -2.00 0.70
CA PHE A 23 -13.71 -1.99 -0.75
C PHE A 23 -13.84 -3.41 -1.30
N ASN A 24 -13.08 -4.34 -0.75
CA ASN A 24 -13.05 -5.73 -1.19
C ASN A 24 -14.39 -6.44 -1.00
N LYS A 25 -15.20 -6.02 -0.02
CA LYS A 25 -16.52 -6.60 0.23
C LYS A 25 -17.45 -6.51 -0.98
N THR A 26 -17.31 -5.45 -1.77
CA THR A 26 -18.18 -5.20 -2.91
C THR A 26 -17.48 -5.34 -4.26
N HIS A 27 -16.16 -5.24 -4.31
CA HIS A 27 -15.41 -5.16 -5.57
C HIS A 27 -14.40 -6.27 -5.79
N ASN A 28 -14.14 -7.08 -4.77
CA ASN A 28 -13.34 -8.31 -4.90
C ASN A 28 -11.94 -8.05 -5.49
N ILE A 29 -11.19 -7.13 -4.89
CA ILE A 29 -9.87 -6.73 -5.41
C ILE A 29 -8.75 -7.66 -4.97
N PHE A 30 -8.92 -8.43 -3.91
CA PHE A 30 -7.93 -9.39 -3.44
C PHE A 30 -8.60 -10.46 -2.57
N SER A 31 -7.83 -11.50 -2.20
CA SER A 31 -8.38 -12.70 -1.54
C SER A 31 -8.29 -12.69 -0.01
N ARG A 32 -7.99 -11.55 0.60
CA ARG A 32 -7.91 -11.45 2.06
C ARG A 32 -9.25 -11.07 2.67
N GLU A 33 -9.54 -11.58 3.85
CA GLU A 33 -10.81 -11.34 4.52
C GLU A 33 -10.66 -10.64 5.87
N SER A 34 -9.47 -10.64 6.48
CA SER A 34 -9.26 -10.04 7.79
C SER A 34 -8.05 -9.13 7.82
N TYR A 35 -8.05 -8.21 8.78
CA TYR A 35 -6.95 -7.30 9.03
C TYR A 35 -5.63 -8.07 9.26
N ASN A 36 -5.67 -9.11 10.09
CA ASN A 36 -4.47 -9.85 10.44
C ASN A 36 -3.86 -10.57 9.23
N GLU A 37 -4.70 -11.11 8.34
CA GLU A 37 -4.20 -11.73 7.11
C GLU A 37 -3.44 -10.72 6.25
N VAL A 38 -4.02 -9.52 6.05
CA VAL A 38 -3.37 -8.49 5.25
C VAL A 38 -2.07 -8.06 5.90
N TYR A 39 -2.09 -7.79 7.22
CA TYR A 39 -0.91 -7.31 7.91
C TYR A 39 0.23 -8.32 7.86
N GLU A 40 -0.04 -9.59 8.18
CA GLU A 40 0.99 -10.60 8.24
C GLU A 40 1.47 -11.04 6.87
N ASN A 41 0.57 -11.23 5.92
CA ASN A 41 0.90 -11.80 4.61
C ASN A 41 1.30 -10.76 3.57
N ASP A 42 0.75 -9.56 3.66
CA ASP A 42 1.01 -8.53 2.66
C ASP A 42 1.91 -7.41 3.16
N ILE A 43 1.70 -6.94 4.39
CA ILE A 43 2.50 -5.83 4.94
C ILE A 43 3.89 -6.31 5.36
N LEU A 44 3.96 -7.31 6.23
CA LEU A 44 5.25 -7.78 6.74
C LEU A 44 6.09 -8.44 5.66
N ASP A 45 5.44 -9.07 4.69
CA ASP A 45 6.13 -9.71 3.56
C ASP A 45 6.85 -8.70 2.66
N CYS A 46 6.39 -7.45 2.63
CA CYS A 46 7.02 -6.40 1.85
C CYS A 46 8.23 -5.75 2.54
N LYS A 47 8.47 -6.06 3.79
CA LYS A 47 9.55 -5.42 4.55
C LYS A 47 10.93 -5.57 3.91
N PRO A 48 11.34 -6.74 3.40
CA PRO A 48 12.64 -6.85 2.72
C PRO A 48 12.75 -5.92 1.52
N LEU A 49 11.68 -5.78 0.74
CA LEU A 49 11.66 -4.87 -0.40
C LEU A 49 11.80 -3.43 0.03
N ILE A 50 11.09 -3.02 1.08
CA ILE A 50 11.19 -1.66 1.62
C ILE A 50 12.63 -1.34 2.00
N ASN A 51 13.31 -2.28 2.63
CA ASN A 51 14.69 -2.09 3.07
C ASN A 51 15.69 -2.02 1.92
N HIS A 52 15.33 -2.54 0.74
CA HIS A 52 16.19 -2.51 -0.44
C HIS A 52 16.10 -1.20 -1.23
N ILE A 53 15.05 -0.42 -1.04
CA ILE A 53 14.85 0.80 -1.81
C ILE A 53 15.71 1.92 -1.24
N LYS A 54 16.53 2.53 -2.10
CA LYS A 54 17.39 3.64 -1.73
C LYS A 54 16.61 4.94 -1.70
N LYS A 55 17.04 5.85 -0.83
CA LYS A 55 16.43 7.17 -0.70
C LYS A 55 16.40 7.90 -2.05
N ASN A 56 15.28 8.53 -2.36
CA ASN A 56 15.05 9.30 -3.60
C ASN A 56 15.05 8.47 -4.89
N GLU A 57 15.08 7.15 -4.78
CA GLU A 57 14.95 6.27 -5.93
C GLU A 57 13.52 6.28 -6.45
N SER A 58 13.36 6.29 -7.80
CA SER A 58 12.02 6.16 -8.40
C SER A 58 11.66 4.68 -8.52
N VAL A 59 10.41 4.35 -8.17
CA VAL A 59 9.94 2.96 -8.18
C VAL A 59 8.68 2.85 -9.04
N LEU A 60 8.61 1.82 -9.86
CA LEU A 60 7.43 1.51 -10.67
C LEU A 60 6.87 0.17 -10.21
N ASP A 61 5.60 0.17 -9.80
CA ASP A 61 4.89 -1.04 -9.41
C ASP A 61 3.93 -1.43 -10.55
N LEU A 62 4.24 -2.54 -11.21
CA LEU A 62 3.43 -3.06 -12.31
C LEU A 62 2.36 -3.99 -11.77
N GLY A 63 1.09 -3.74 -12.16
CA GLY A 63 -0.02 -4.54 -11.69
C GLY A 63 -0.28 -4.35 -10.21
N SER A 64 -0.42 -3.09 -9.77
CA SER A 64 -0.51 -2.73 -8.35
C SER A 64 -1.66 -3.39 -7.58
N GLY A 65 -2.71 -3.84 -8.27
CA GLY A 65 -3.79 -4.63 -7.68
C GLY A 65 -4.39 -4.00 -6.43
N GLY A 66 -4.26 -4.68 -5.30
CA GLY A 66 -4.74 -4.21 -4.00
C GLY A 66 -3.85 -3.15 -3.34
N GLY A 67 -2.82 -2.68 -4.04
CA GLY A 67 -1.94 -1.62 -3.55
C GLY A 67 -0.62 -2.13 -2.96
N PHE A 68 -0.29 -3.39 -3.14
CA PHE A 68 0.94 -3.96 -2.62
C PHE A 68 1.87 -4.35 -3.77
N PRO A 69 3.15 -3.97 -3.68
CA PRO A 69 3.76 -3.22 -2.59
C PRO A 69 3.64 -1.70 -2.72
N GLY A 70 3.07 -1.18 -3.82
CA GLY A 70 3.13 0.23 -4.18
C GLY A 70 2.64 1.21 -3.12
N ILE A 71 1.41 1.03 -2.62
CA ILE A 71 0.85 1.93 -1.61
C ILE A 71 1.68 1.86 -0.32
N LEU A 72 2.09 0.66 0.08
CA LEU A 72 2.92 0.49 1.28
C LEU A 72 4.26 1.21 1.13
N LEU A 73 4.88 1.13 -0.05
CA LEU A 73 6.13 1.85 -0.33
C LEU A 73 5.93 3.36 -0.23
N SER A 74 4.81 3.88 -0.72
CA SER A 74 4.51 5.30 -0.62
C SER A 74 4.38 5.75 0.84
N ILE A 75 3.76 4.93 1.68
CA ILE A 75 3.61 5.22 3.11
C ILE A 75 4.97 5.23 3.82
N THR A 76 5.79 4.24 3.54
CA THR A 76 7.04 4.00 4.29
C THR A 76 8.25 4.73 3.71
N ARG A 77 8.15 5.18 2.46
CA ARG A 77 9.22 5.87 1.75
C ARG A 77 8.71 7.18 1.14
N PRO A 78 8.34 8.17 1.97
CA PRO A 78 7.74 9.40 1.46
C PRO A 78 8.70 10.24 0.59
N GLU A 79 10.00 10.02 0.70
CA GLU A 79 11.02 10.70 -0.11
C GLU A 79 11.21 10.08 -1.49
N ASN A 80 10.61 8.92 -1.73
CA ASN A 80 10.72 8.24 -3.02
C ASN A 80 9.49 8.51 -3.89
N LYS A 81 9.70 8.51 -5.20
CA LYS A 81 8.62 8.66 -6.16
C LYS A 81 8.10 7.28 -6.53
N ILE A 82 6.84 7.02 -6.26
CA ILE A 82 6.21 5.72 -6.51
C ILE A 82 5.20 5.86 -7.62
N SER A 83 5.36 5.09 -8.69
CA SER A 83 4.42 5.04 -9.79
C SER A 83 3.69 3.71 -9.78
N LEU A 84 2.37 3.76 -9.91
CA LEU A 84 1.52 2.57 -9.93
C LEU A 84 0.94 2.40 -11.33
N LEU A 85 0.98 1.18 -11.85
CA LEU A 85 0.39 0.86 -13.14
C LEU A 85 -0.58 -0.30 -12.97
N GLU A 86 -1.85 -0.08 -13.29
CA GLU A 86 -2.90 -1.05 -13.14
C GLU A 86 -3.94 -0.92 -14.25
N ASN A 87 -4.32 -2.05 -14.87
CA ASN A 87 -5.26 -2.06 -15.98
C ASN A 87 -6.72 -2.25 -15.56
N ASN A 88 -6.96 -2.83 -14.38
CA ASN A 88 -8.31 -3.08 -13.90
C ASN A 88 -8.94 -1.79 -13.37
N ASN A 89 -10.08 -1.40 -13.94
CA ASN A 89 -10.74 -0.13 -13.58
C ASN A 89 -11.14 -0.04 -12.11
N LYS A 90 -11.62 -1.13 -11.52
CA LYS A 90 -12.00 -1.15 -10.10
C LYS A 90 -10.78 -0.95 -9.21
N LYS A 91 -9.68 -1.61 -9.55
CA LYS A 91 -8.44 -1.49 -8.79
C LYS A 91 -7.83 -0.11 -8.95
N CYS A 92 -7.88 0.47 -10.16
CA CYS A 92 -7.44 1.85 -10.37
C CYS A 92 -8.22 2.82 -9.51
N TYR A 93 -9.53 2.67 -9.46
CA TYR A 93 -10.39 3.51 -8.62
C TYR A 93 -9.99 3.39 -7.16
N PHE A 94 -9.79 2.16 -6.68
CA PHE A 94 -9.38 1.92 -5.30
C PHE A 94 -8.02 2.59 -4.99
N LEU A 95 -7.05 2.43 -5.87
CA LEU A 95 -5.73 3.01 -5.67
C LEU A 95 -5.78 4.54 -5.59
N LYS A 96 -6.57 5.17 -6.45
CA LYS A 96 -6.77 6.62 -6.42
C LYS A 96 -7.45 7.06 -5.12
N LYS A 97 -8.48 6.33 -4.71
CA LYS A 97 -9.20 6.62 -3.47
C LYS A 97 -8.27 6.48 -2.26
N ALA A 98 -7.51 5.40 -2.19
CA ALA A 98 -6.57 5.17 -1.10
C ALA A 98 -5.49 6.26 -1.04
N SER A 99 -4.92 6.63 -2.18
CA SER A 99 -3.92 7.68 -2.25
C SER A 99 -4.46 9.01 -1.73
N HIS A 100 -5.70 9.33 -2.07
CA HIS A 100 -6.35 10.57 -1.63
C HIS A 100 -6.64 10.53 -0.12
N GLU A 101 -7.26 9.44 0.36
CA GLU A 101 -7.62 9.31 1.76
C GLU A 101 -6.41 9.31 2.69
N LEU A 102 -5.29 8.74 2.25
CA LEU A 102 -4.05 8.69 3.01
C LEU A 102 -3.17 9.92 2.79
N ASN A 103 -3.60 10.83 1.92
CA ASN A 103 -2.85 12.04 1.60
C ASN A 103 -1.41 11.72 1.16
N LEU A 104 -1.26 10.74 0.28
CA LEU A 104 0.05 10.33 -0.25
C LEU A 104 0.47 11.28 -1.36
N LYS A 105 1.60 11.95 -1.17
CA LYS A 105 2.07 12.99 -2.12
C LYS A 105 3.11 12.49 -3.10
N ASN A 106 3.73 11.36 -2.80
CA ASN A 106 4.79 10.78 -3.63
C ASN A 106 4.29 9.71 -4.60
N ILE A 107 2.99 9.54 -4.74
CA ILE A 107 2.37 8.56 -5.63
C ILE A 107 1.96 9.23 -6.95
N LYS A 108 2.06 8.42 -8.00
CA LYS A 108 1.69 8.90 -9.33
C LYS A 108 0.81 7.89 -10.06
#